data_3c18830a5e2c71a7475fc13a32a23d2c
#
_entry.id   3c18830a5e2c71a7475fc13a32a23d2c
#
_cell.length_a   1.000
_cell.length_b   1.000
_cell.length_c   1.000
_cell.angle_alpha   90.00
_cell.angle_beta   90.00
_cell.angle_gamma   90.00
#
_symmetry.space_group_name_H-M   'P 1'
#
loop_
_entity.id
_entity.type
_entity.pdbx_description
1 polymer ?
#
loop_
_entity_poly.entity_id
_entity_poly.type
_entity_poly.pdbx_seq_one_letter_code
_entity_poly.pdbx_strand_id
1 'polypeptide(L)'
;MAEKAAELGSGIPDYTGLGYKVADMALKDFGRKEIEISEQEMPGLMAVREKYANEKPLAGARITGSLHMTIQTAVLIETLKMLGAEVRWASCNIFSTQDHAAAAIAATGTPVFAWKGESLEEYWACTMAALDFGNGQGPHLIVDDGGDATLMVHKGF
;
A
#
# COMPACT_ATOMS: atom_id res chain seq x y z
N MET A 1 -2.25 -7.70 18.58
CA MET A 1 -2.05 -7.97 17.14
C MET A 1 -1.56 -9.41 16.92
N ALA A 2 -0.41 -9.84 17.45
CA ALA A 2 0.08 -11.22 17.27
C ALA A 2 -0.89 -12.31 17.78
N GLU A 3 -1.62 -12.04 18.86
CA GLU A 3 -2.59 -12.96 19.45
C GLU A 3 -3.83 -13.17 18.56
N LYS A 4 -4.21 -12.15 17.77
CA LYS A 4 -5.33 -12.20 16.82
C LYS A 4 -4.94 -12.83 15.48
N ALA A 5 -3.68 -12.72 15.06
CA ALA A 5 -3.17 -13.44 13.90
C ALA A 5 -3.23 -14.97 14.12
N ALA A 6 -3.10 -15.43 15.36
CA ALA A 6 -3.25 -16.85 15.72
C ALA A 6 -4.68 -17.38 15.49
N GLU A 7 -5.70 -16.52 15.49
CA GLU A 7 -7.09 -16.92 15.21
C GLU A 7 -7.37 -17.12 13.71
N LEU A 8 -6.54 -16.54 12.83
CA LEU A 8 -6.65 -16.72 11.37
C LEU A 8 -6.03 -18.04 10.88
N GLY A 9 -5.31 -18.77 11.73
CA GLY A 9 -4.72 -20.07 11.42
C GLY A 9 -3.20 -20.11 11.66
N SER A 10 -2.69 -21.25 12.06
CA SER A 10 -1.27 -21.47 12.45
C SER A 10 -0.25 -21.39 11.29
N GLY A 11 -0.56 -20.73 10.19
CA GLY A 11 0.29 -20.62 9.00
C GLY A 11 0.39 -19.22 8.38
N ILE A 12 -0.27 -18.19 8.96
CA ILE A 12 -0.19 -16.83 8.41
C ILE A 12 1.14 -16.20 8.84
N PRO A 13 1.99 -15.75 7.90
CA PRO A 13 3.23 -15.07 8.24
C PRO A 13 2.94 -13.70 8.87
N ASP A 14 3.84 -13.23 9.73
CA ASP A 14 3.76 -11.90 10.33
C ASP A 14 4.71 -10.94 9.58
N TYR A 15 4.14 -9.96 8.88
CA TYR A 15 4.87 -8.90 8.21
C TYR A 15 4.74 -7.54 8.91
N THR A 16 4.08 -7.50 10.08
CA THR A 16 4.00 -6.27 10.90
C THR A 16 5.41 -5.84 11.33
N GLY A 17 5.64 -4.55 11.35
CA GLY A 17 6.98 -4.01 11.67
C GLY A 17 8.00 -4.04 10.52
N LEU A 18 7.72 -4.71 9.39
CA LEU A 18 8.56 -4.60 8.21
C LEU A 18 8.34 -3.24 7.53
N GLY A 19 9.41 -2.71 6.94
CA GLY A 19 9.33 -1.51 6.10
C GLY A 19 8.63 -1.75 4.76
N TYR A 20 8.71 -2.96 4.24
CA TYR A 20 8.04 -3.42 3.01
C TYR A 20 8.17 -4.94 2.85
N LYS A 21 7.35 -5.52 1.96
CA LYS A 21 7.50 -6.87 1.45
C LYS A 21 7.05 -6.90 0.00
N VAL A 22 8.00 -7.08 -0.94
CA VAL A 22 7.77 -7.12 -2.39
C VAL A 22 8.53 -8.30 -3.01
N ALA A 23 8.24 -8.66 -4.25
CA ALA A 23 8.86 -9.80 -4.93
C ALA A 23 10.36 -9.61 -5.15
N ASP A 24 10.75 -8.51 -5.80
CA ASP A 24 12.14 -8.25 -6.19
C ASP A 24 12.41 -6.74 -6.27
N MET A 25 13.28 -6.25 -5.42
CA MET A 25 13.71 -4.84 -5.41
C MET A 25 14.58 -4.45 -6.62
N ALA A 26 15.13 -5.40 -7.36
CA ALA A 26 15.89 -5.10 -8.57
C ALA A 26 15.03 -4.49 -9.69
N LEU A 27 13.69 -4.66 -9.61
CA LEU A 27 12.73 -4.11 -10.56
C LEU A 27 12.43 -2.61 -10.37
N LYS A 28 12.95 -1.98 -9.32
CA LYS A 28 12.60 -0.60 -8.93
C LYS A 28 12.85 0.44 -10.02
N ASP A 29 13.98 0.33 -10.75
CA ASP A 29 14.35 1.31 -11.77
C ASP A 29 13.47 1.19 -13.01
N PHE A 30 13.04 -0.02 -13.37
CA PHE A 30 12.05 -0.24 -14.41
C PHE A 30 10.69 0.33 -13.98
N GLY A 31 10.26 0.02 -12.77
CA GLY A 31 9.02 0.55 -12.22
C GLY A 31 8.99 2.08 -12.18
N ARG A 32 10.10 2.72 -11.84
CA ARG A 32 10.21 4.19 -11.83
C ARG A 32 9.93 4.79 -13.20
N LYS A 33 10.52 4.24 -14.25
CA LYS A 33 10.29 4.71 -15.64
C LYS A 33 8.84 4.56 -16.07
N GLU A 34 8.21 3.45 -15.71
CA GLU A 34 6.80 3.21 -16.01
C GLU A 34 5.87 4.18 -15.26
N ILE A 35 6.20 4.52 -14.01
CA ILE A 35 5.46 5.53 -13.23
C ILE A 35 5.57 6.90 -13.91
N GLU A 36 6.75 7.33 -14.35
CA GLU A 36 6.97 8.60 -15.02
C GLU A 36 6.17 8.71 -16.33
N ILE A 37 6.04 7.60 -17.07
CA ILE A 37 5.18 7.55 -18.26
C ILE A 37 3.71 7.67 -17.86
N SER A 38 3.28 6.92 -16.84
CA SER A 38 1.89 6.93 -16.38
C SER A 38 1.43 8.29 -15.86
N GLU A 39 2.32 9.07 -15.26
CA GLU A 39 2.02 10.45 -14.84
C GLU A 39 1.52 11.31 -16.00
N GLN A 40 2.04 11.12 -17.22
CA GLN A 40 1.59 11.84 -18.41
C GLN A 40 0.18 11.46 -18.86
N GLU A 41 -0.26 10.26 -18.48
CA GLU A 41 -1.58 9.72 -18.81
C GLU A 41 -2.64 10.04 -17.73
N MET A 42 -2.22 10.66 -16.62
CA MET A 42 -3.06 10.95 -15.45
C MET A 42 -3.11 12.46 -15.14
N PRO A 43 -3.49 13.33 -16.11
CA PRO A 43 -3.40 14.79 -15.96
C PRO A 43 -4.27 15.33 -14.81
N GLY A 44 -5.40 14.70 -14.52
CA GLY A 44 -6.27 15.11 -13.43
C GLY A 44 -5.59 14.94 -12.07
N LEU A 45 -4.92 13.80 -11.83
CA LEU A 45 -4.20 13.54 -10.60
C LEU A 45 -2.95 14.43 -10.48
N MET A 46 -2.24 14.66 -11.60
CA MET A 46 -1.09 15.57 -11.63
C MET A 46 -1.51 17.03 -11.33
N ALA A 47 -2.65 17.48 -11.81
CA ALA A 47 -3.18 18.81 -11.48
C ALA A 47 -3.54 18.95 -9.99
N VAL A 48 -4.08 17.89 -9.37
CA VAL A 48 -4.32 17.85 -7.90
C VAL A 48 -3.00 17.94 -7.15
N ARG A 49 -1.98 17.18 -7.58
CA ARG A 49 -0.64 17.20 -6.99
C ARG A 49 -0.04 18.60 -7.05
N GLU A 50 -0.06 19.23 -8.22
CA GLU A 50 0.45 20.59 -8.41
C GLU A 50 -0.29 21.62 -7.54
N LYS A 51 -1.61 21.57 -7.54
CA LYS A 51 -2.45 22.52 -6.80
C LYS A 51 -2.23 22.47 -5.29
N TYR A 52 -2.10 21.29 -4.72
CA TYR A 52 -2.15 21.09 -3.26
C TYR A 52 -0.81 20.70 -2.61
N ALA A 53 0.25 20.49 -3.39
CA ALA A 53 1.55 20.05 -2.84
C ALA A 53 2.12 20.99 -1.76
N ASN A 54 1.90 22.29 -1.88
CA ASN A 54 2.35 23.28 -0.92
C ASN A 54 1.46 23.37 0.33
N GLU A 55 0.15 23.15 0.16
CA GLU A 55 -0.84 23.23 1.23
C GLU A 55 -0.80 21.99 2.14
N LYS A 56 -0.39 20.86 1.58
CA LYS A 56 -0.35 19.54 2.26
C LYS A 56 -1.63 19.22 3.04
N PRO A 57 -2.80 19.19 2.39
CA PRO A 57 -4.08 19.03 3.06
C PRO A 57 -4.25 17.70 3.79
N LEU A 58 -3.39 16.72 3.51
CA LEU A 58 -3.38 15.40 4.15
C LEU A 58 -2.29 15.28 5.24
N ALA A 59 -1.69 16.41 5.67
CA ALA A 59 -0.68 16.37 6.71
C ALA A 59 -1.21 15.72 7.99
N GLY A 60 -0.48 14.70 8.49
CA GLY A 60 -0.88 13.92 9.66
C GLY A 60 -1.94 12.84 9.42
N ALA A 61 -2.47 12.72 8.19
CA ALA A 61 -3.37 11.62 7.85
C ALA A 61 -2.58 10.32 7.66
N ARG A 62 -3.03 9.24 8.29
CA ARG A 62 -2.57 7.87 8.03
C ARG A 62 -3.57 7.18 7.11
N ILE A 63 -3.09 6.74 5.96
CA ILE A 63 -3.92 6.14 4.91
C ILE A 63 -3.42 4.73 4.61
N THR A 64 -4.28 3.73 4.76
CA THR A 64 -4.07 2.39 4.26
C THR A 64 -4.76 2.22 2.92
N GLY A 65 -4.05 1.70 1.93
CA GLY A 65 -4.62 1.22 0.68
C GLY A 65 -4.70 -0.30 0.65
N SER A 66 -5.86 -0.80 0.25
CA SER A 66 -6.10 -2.19 -0.17
C SER A 66 -6.68 -2.12 -1.57
N LEU A 67 -5.80 -1.86 -2.53
CA LEU A 67 -6.14 -1.62 -3.92
C LEU A 67 -5.02 -2.17 -4.81
N HIS A 68 -5.35 -2.63 -6.01
CA HIS A 68 -4.40 -3.21 -6.96
C HIS A 68 -3.08 -2.43 -7.03
N MET A 69 -1.96 -3.07 -6.70
CA MET A 69 -0.65 -2.41 -6.71
C MET A 69 -0.10 -2.32 -8.13
N THR A 70 -0.66 -1.43 -8.92
CA THR A 70 -0.30 -1.17 -10.31
C THR A 70 0.52 0.12 -10.44
N ILE A 71 1.02 0.39 -11.66
CA ILE A 71 1.72 1.63 -11.98
C ILE A 71 0.83 2.86 -11.71
N GLN A 72 -0.45 2.81 -12.07
CA GLN A 72 -1.40 3.91 -11.84
C GLN A 72 -1.62 4.13 -10.34
N THR A 73 -1.71 3.06 -9.57
CA THR A 73 -1.80 3.14 -8.10
C THR A 73 -0.51 3.71 -7.50
N ALA A 74 0.64 3.43 -8.08
CA ALA A 74 1.90 4.05 -7.65
C ALA A 74 1.86 5.58 -7.78
N VAL A 75 1.31 6.12 -8.88
CA VAL A 75 1.10 7.57 -9.05
C VAL A 75 0.15 8.13 -7.99
N LEU A 76 -0.92 7.39 -7.64
CA LEU A 76 -1.84 7.76 -6.56
C LEU A 76 -1.11 7.81 -5.21
N ILE A 77 -0.35 6.78 -4.86
CA ILE A 77 0.41 6.70 -3.60
C ILE A 77 1.36 7.89 -3.46
N GLU A 78 2.12 8.19 -4.50
CA GLU A 78 3.03 9.34 -4.49
C GLU A 78 2.28 10.66 -4.37
N THR A 79 1.13 10.78 -4.99
CA THR A 79 0.28 11.97 -4.84
C THR A 79 -0.18 12.13 -3.39
N LEU A 80 -0.71 11.09 -2.76
CA LEU A 80 -1.13 11.13 -1.36
C LEU A 80 0.02 11.54 -0.42
N LYS A 81 1.22 11.01 -0.66
CA LYS A 81 2.43 11.38 0.10
C LYS A 81 2.84 12.83 -0.13
N MET A 82 2.79 13.32 -1.36
CA MET A 82 3.09 14.73 -1.65
C MET A 82 2.09 15.67 -0.99
N LEU A 83 0.84 15.25 -0.84
CA LEU A 83 -0.19 15.98 -0.11
C LEU A 83 -0.04 15.88 1.42
N GLY A 84 0.94 15.14 1.92
CA GLY A 84 1.33 15.09 3.32
C GLY A 84 0.89 13.85 4.10
N ALA A 85 0.25 12.87 3.45
CA ALA A 85 -0.18 11.65 4.11
C ALA A 85 0.98 10.70 4.41
N GLU A 86 0.86 9.97 5.51
CA GLU A 86 1.57 8.73 5.76
C GLU A 86 0.78 7.58 5.14
N VAL A 87 1.41 6.82 4.24
CA VAL A 87 0.72 5.82 3.43
C VAL A 87 1.34 4.44 3.63
N ARG A 88 0.50 3.43 3.77
CA ARG A 88 0.84 2.00 3.75
C ARG A 88 -0.06 1.29 2.75
N TRP A 89 0.45 0.31 2.03
CA TRP A 89 -0.28 -0.28 0.91
C TRP A 89 -0.16 -1.79 0.82
N ALA A 90 -1.29 -2.46 0.57
CA ALA A 90 -1.38 -3.86 0.16
C ALA A 90 -2.23 -3.96 -1.11
N SER A 91 -2.12 -5.05 -1.85
CA SER A 91 -3.02 -5.32 -2.98
C SER A 91 -4.35 -5.89 -2.49
N CYS A 92 -5.43 -5.63 -3.23
CA CYS A 92 -6.73 -6.25 -3.01
C CYS A 92 -6.93 -7.56 -3.79
N ASN A 93 -5.87 -8.07 -4.43
CA ASN A 93 -5.93 -9.30 -5.22
C ASN A 93 -4.55 -9.93 -5.35
N ILE A 94 -4.47 -11.24 -5.19
CA ILE A 94 -3.20 -12.02 -5.18
C ILE A 94 -2.47 -12.05 -6.53
N PHE A 95 -3.12 -11.69 -7.65
CA PHE A 95 -2.53 -11.76 -8.99
C PHE A 95 -2.38 -10.41 -9.68
N SER A 96 -2.96 -9.34 -9.14
CA SER A 96 -3.03 -8.05 -9.85
C SER A 96 -1.82 -7.15 -9.66
N THR A 97 -0.94 -7.44 -8.71
CA THR A 97 0.26 -6.64 -8.46
C THR A 97 1.18 -6.63 -9.68
N GLN A 98 1.66 -5.45 -10.04
CA GLN A 98 2.80 -5.25 -10.92
C GLN A 98 4.06 -5.12 -10.06
N ASP A 99 4.91 -6.15 -10.03
CA ASP A 99 6.03 -6.24 -9.08
C ASP A 99 7.02 -5.08 -9.20
N HIS A 100 7.22 -4.56 -10.40
CA HIS A 100 8.05 -3.39 -10.64
C HIS A 100 7.43 -2.09 -10.05
N ALA A 101 6.10 -1.97 -10.05
CA ALA A 101 5.41 -0.85 -9.38
C ALA A 101 5.61 -0.93 -7.86
N ALA A 102 5.40 -2.10 -7.28
CA ALA A 102 5.60 -2.33 -5.84
C ALA A 102 7.05 -2.04 -5.42
N ALA A 103 8.03 -2.52 -6.18
CA ALA A 103 9.46 -2.29 -5.95
C ALA A 103 9.82 -0.79 -6.03
N ALA A 104 9.30 -0.06 -7.03
CA ALA A 104 9.57 1.36 -7.19
C ALA A 104 9.02 2.17 -6.00
N ILE A 105 7.82 1.88 -5.54
CA ILE A 105 7.22 2.57 -4.40
C ILE A 105 7.91 2.20 -3.08
N ALA A 106 8.24 0.92 -2.86
CA ALA A 106 9.02 0.48 -1.70
C ALA A 106 10.37 1.19 -1.62
N ALA A 107 11.04 1.41 -2.75
CA ALA A 107 12.32 2.13 -2.83
C ALA A 107 12.23 3.60 -2.38
N THR A 108 11.04 4.21 -2.38
CA THR A 108 10.81 5.56 -1.83
C THR A 108 10.67 5.59 -0.30
N GLY A 109 10.81 4.44 0.37
CA GLY A 109 10.55 4.29 1.80
C GLY A 109 9.06 4.19 2.16
N THR A 110 8.19 3.97 1.18
CA THR A 110 6.77 3.73 1.44
C THR A 110 6.56 2.26 1.80
N PRO A 111 5.92 1.94 2.92
CA PRO A 111 5.57 0.57 3.27
C PRO A 111 4.57 -0.02 2.26
N VAL A 112 5.05 -0.96 1.45
CA VAL A 112 4.26 -1.72 0.47
C VAL A 112 4.42 -3.20 0.74
N PHE A 113 3.31 -3.90 0.82
CA PHE A 113 3.20 -5.33 1.05
C PHE A 113 2.39 -5.94 -0.07
N ALA A 114 3.04 -6.23 -1.19
CA ALA A 114 2.36 -6.76 -2.37
C ALA A 114 3.35 -7.40 -3.35
N TRP A 115 2.98 -8.55 -3.90
CA TRP A 115 3.63 -9.18 -5.06
C TRP A 115 2.63 -10.02 -5.84
N LYS A 116 2.94 -10.31 -7.07
CA LYS A 116 2.11 -11.16 -7.91
C LYS A 116 2.29 -12.62 -7.52
N GLY A 117 1.19 -13.29 -7.20
CA GLY A 117 1.21 -14.72 -6.83
C GLY A 117 1.33 -14.96 -5.33
N GLU A 118 0.86 -14.05 -4.50
CA GLU A 118 0.69 -14.26 -3.07
C GLU A 118 -0.17 -15.50 -2.81
N SER A 119 0.15 -16.27 -1.76
CA SER A 119 -0.83 -17.21 -1.19
C SER A 119 -1.92 -16.44 -0.45
N LEU A 120 -3.02 -17.12 -0.11
CA LEU A 120 -4.09 -16.46 0.68
C LEU A 120 -3.59 -16.04 2.06
N GLU A 121 -2.75 -16.85 2.69
CA GLU A 121 -2.14 -16.53 3.97
C GLU A 121 -1.23 -15.30 3.88
N GLU A 122 -0.43 -15.21 2.83
CA GLU A 122 0.43 -14.05 2.56
C GLU A 122 -0.40 -12.80 2.27
N TYR A 123 -1.48 -12.91 1.49
CA TYR A 123 -2.42 -11.83 1.22
C TYR A 123 -3.00 -11.22 2.51
N TRP A 124 -3.48 -12.07 3.43
CA TRP A 124 -4.00 -11.59 4.71
C TRP A 124 -2.92 -10.97 5.58
N ALA A 125 -1.71 -11.56 5.59
CA ALA A 125 -0.56 -10.98 6.29
C ALA A 125 -0.18 -9.60 5.74
N CYS A 126 -0.19 -9.43 4.41
CA CYS A 126 0.06 -8.15 3.75
C CYS A 126 -0.99 -7.10 4.13
N THR A 127 -2.26 -7.48 4.14
CA THR A 127 -3.35 -6.58 4.53
C THR A 127 -3.22 -6.15 6.00
N MET A 128 -2.90 -7.08 6.90
CA MET A 128 -2.64 -6.76 8.32
C MET A 128 -1.46 -5.81 8.47
N ALA A 129 -0.35 -6.06 7.78
CA ALA A 129 0.83 -5.20 7.83
C ALA A 129 0.53 -3.79 7.29
N ALA A 130 -0.32 -3.66 6.27
CA ALA A 130 -0.74 -2.35 5.76
C ALA A 130 -1.66 -1.59 6.73
N LEU A 131 -2.39 -2.27 7.59
CA LEU A 131 -3.24 -1.66 8.63
C LEU A 131 -2.47 -1.24 9.89
N ASP A 132 -1.26 -1.76 10.11
CA ASP A 132 -0.47 -1.50 11.31
C ASP A 132 0.53 -0.35 11.10
N PHE A 133 0.25 0.80 11.69
CA PHE A 133 1.15 1.96 11.72
C PHE A 133 2.12 1.95 12.91
N GLY A 134 2.16 0.85 13.66
CA GLY A 134 2.99 0.71 14.85
C GLY A 134 2.40 1.34 16.10
N ASN A 135 2.94 0.97 17.26
CA ASN A 135 2.52 1.51 18.57
C ASN A 135 1.00 1.40 18.84
N GLY A 136 0.33 0.39 18.28
CA GLY A 136 -1.11 0.21 18.41
C GLY A 136 -1.95 1.19 17.60
N GLN A 137 -1.35 1.88 16.63
CA GLN A 137 -2.03 2.84 15.77
C GLN A 137 -2.44 2.20 14.44
N GLY A 138 -3.66 2.49 14.00
CA GLY A 138 -4.18 2.13 12.69
C GLY A 138 -4.33 3.35 11.77
N PRO A 139 -4.88 3.15 10.55
CA PRO A 139 -5.17 4.23 9.63
C PRO A 139 -6.31 5.13 10.13
N HIS A 140 -6.32 6.38 9.66
CA HIS A 140 -7.48 7.26 9.76
C HIS A 140 -8.45 7.06 8.60
N LEU A 141 -7.91 6.67 7.44
CA LEU A 141 -8.66 6.46 6.20
C LEU A 141 -8.20 5.15 5.54
N ILE A 142 -9.13 4.47 4.92
CA ILE A 142 -8.87 3.26 4.14
C ILE A 142 -9.38 3.48 2.72
N VAL A 143 -8.51 3.21 1.73
CA VAL A 143 -8.87 3.11 0.31
C VAL A 143 -8.94 1.62 0.00
N ASP A 144 -10.14 1.08 -0.09
CA ASP A 144 -10.38 -0.36 -0.16
C ASP A 144 -11.23 -0.72 -1.39
N ASP A 145 -10.71 -1.61 -2.21
CA ASP A 145 -11.41 -2.19 -3.35
C ASP A 145 -11.62 -3.69 -3.07
N GLY A 146 -12.85 -4.10 -2.93
CA GLY A 146 -13.23 -5.47 -2.53
C GLY A 146 -13.68 -5.60 -1.07
N GLY A 147 -13.25 -4.71 -0.18
CA GLY A 147 -13.75 -4.65 1.20
C GLY A 147 -13.02 -5.55 2.20
N ASP A 148 -11.92 -6.19 1.83
CA ASP A 148 -11.21 -7.13 2.70
C ASP A 148 -10.51 -6.44 3.88
N ALA A 149 -9.86 -5.30 3.65
CA ALA A 149 -9.28 -4.51 4.74
C ALA A 149 -10.36 -3.98 5.68
N THR A 150 -11.47 -3.52 5.12
CA THR A 150 -12.65 -3.08 5.88
C THR A 150 -13.24 -4.23 6.71
N LEU A 151 -13.33 -5.43 6.14
CA LEU A 151 -13.79 -6.62 6.85
C LEU A 151 -12.88 -6.94 8.06
N MET A 152 -11.56 -6.85 7.89
CA MET A 152 -10.60 -7.10 8.98
C MET A 152 -10.81 -6.12 10.13
N VAL A 153 -10.97 -4.82 9.82
CA VAL A 153 -11.25 -3.80 10.85
C VAL A 153 -12.55 -4.09 11.59
N HIS A 154 -13.62 -4.48 10.88
CA HIS A 154 -14.88 -4.86 11.51
C HIS A 154 -14.79 -6.12 12.37
N LYS A 155 -13.90 -7.06 12.04
CA LYS A 155 -13.63 -8.24 12.88
C LYS A 155 -12.73 -7.92 14.08
N GLY A 156 -12.17 -6.73 14.14
CA GLY A 156 -11.33 -6.28 15.25
C GLY A 156 -9.86 -6.69 15.14
N PHE A 157 -9.35 -6.83 13.92
CA PHE A 157 -7.93 -7.03 13.62
C PHE A 157 -7.17 -5.71 13.57
#